data_f1d53aae3d88917536d9b715f76d73bd
#
_entry.id   f1d53aae3d88917536d9b715f76d73bd
#
_cell.length_a   1.000
_cell.length_b   1.000
_cell.length_c   1.000
_cell.angle_alpha   90.00
_cell.angle_beta   90.00
_cell.angle_gamma   90.00
#
_symmetry.space_group_name_H-M   'P 1'
#
loop_
_entity.id
_entity.type
_entity.pdbx_description
1 polymer ?
#
loop_
_entity_poly.entity_id
_entity_poly.type
_entity_poly.pdbx_seq_one_letter_code
_entity_poly.pdbx_strand_id
1 'polypeptide(L)'
;MNMRILVVDDEASIRDSLNDILEAEGFQVDLAGDGIQALQLLVDEEFDLILSDIKMPHMDGMELLSHCARNYAHLPVIMISAHGNVQTAVEATKLGAFDFITKPLDLDRLLITIRNALQIRALKQEAISWTQDDLDPIELQGQSPTLLRLKETLQRVAPTDVRILISGQAGTGKEWIARFIHRLSPRSHGPFVSLNCATIPADNLEFKLFGQGDPVGNNLLPKGYYNQALGGTLFLDEIADLPGPAQLTLVRLLESSKNQGGTNRNGVRILAGSQKDLVQLIDEEKFRLDLYHLLSVILVHLPSLNQRRDDIPMLAGIYLNRICKQYQLPTLHFEPDALRTLQALPWTGNLRELKNAVERLAILAGPNITRKDVQRYILPIGLDGNGEEPSEKSKQMEYRSIIATLEEDNFQRFKELTERFFVERKLKEFHWNIAKTAESIGIQRSHLYNKIERYQLFKPKSKTSG
;
A
#
# COMPACT_ATOMS: atom_id res chain seq x y z
N MET A 1 -9.83 -6.56 -18.38
CA MET A 1 -9.17 -5.77 -19.45
C MET A 1 -8.28 -6.73 -20.20
N ASN A 2 -8.40 -6.84 -21.55
CA ASN A 2 -7.45 -7.62 -22.32
C ASN A 2 -6.15 -6.81 -22.39
N MET A 3 -5.06 -7.34 -21.83
CA MET A 3 -3.76 -6.69 -21.87
C MET A 3 -3.14 -6.85 -23.26
N ARG A 4 -2.55 -5.77 -23.79
CA ARG A 4 -2.07 -5.69 -25.18
C ARG A 4 -0.54 -5.75 -25.21
N ILE A 5 0.01 -6.71 -25.96
CA ILE A 5 1.45 -6.98 -26.05
C ILE A 5 1.93 -6.71 -27.47
N LEU A 6 3.01 -5.94 -27.61
CA LEU A 6 3.68 -5.75 -28.88
C LEU A 6 4.84 -6.74 -29.01
N VAL A 7 4.80 -7.60 -30.02
CA VAL A 7 5.87 -8.56 -30.35
C VAL A 7 6.67 -8.04 -31.54
N VAL A 8 7.98 -7.88 -31.35
CA VAL A 8 8.91 -7.32 -32.34
C VAL A 8 10.03 -8.33 -32.60
N ASP A 9 10.01 -8.93 -33.78
CA ASP A 9 11.00 -9.93 -34.23
C ASP A 9 11.04 -9.90 -35.76
N ASP A 10 12.19 -10.03 -36.38
CA ASP A 10 12.28 -10.02 -37.85
C ASP A 10 11.83 -11.34 -38.48
N GLU A 11 11.87 -12.45 -37.71
CA GLU A 11 11.42 -13.77 -38.16
C GLU A 11 9.91 -13.91 -38.06
N ALA A 12 9.19 -13.98 -39.21
CA ALA A 12 7.73 -14.15 -39.23
C ALA A 12 7.24 -15.39 -38.47
N SER A 13 7.96 -16.50 -38.59
CA SER A 13 7.64 -17.78 -37.91
C SER A 13 7.65 -17.67 -36.38
N ILE A 14 8.53 -16.82 -35.83
CA ILE A 14 8.62 -16.57 -34.40
C ILE A 14 7.48 -15.67 -33.95
N ARG A 15 7.22 -14.59 -34.73
CA ARG A 15 6.07 -13.71 -34.47
C ARG A 15 4.75 -14.45 -34.43
N ASP A 16 4.50 -15.32 -35.45
CA ASP A 16 3.27 -16.09 -35.55
C ASP A 16 3.13 -17.09 -34.39
N SER A 17 4.23 -17.77 -34.02
CA SER A 17 4.22 -18.69 -32.87
C SER A 17 3.98 -17.99 -31.54
N LEU A 18 4.58 -16.81 -31.32
CA LEU A 18 4.35 -16.00 -30.10
C LEU A 18 2.93 -15.46 -30.07
N ASN A 19 2.39 -15.03 -31.24
CA ASN A 19 1.01 -14.60 -31.36
C ASN A 19 0.04 -15.69 -30.88
N ASP A 20 0.16 -16.90 -31.47
CA ASP A 20 -0.73 -18.01 -31.15
C ASP A 20 -0.69 -18.38 -29.65
N ILE A 21 0.52 -18.38 -29.07
CA ILE A 21 0.72 -18.70 -27.65
C ILE A 21 0.09 -17.63 -26.75
N LEU A 22 0.35 -16.36 -27.04
CA LEU A 22 -0.11 -15.25 -26.20
C LEU A 22 -1.62 -15.01 -26.32
N GLU A 23 -2.19 -15.20 -27.54
CA GLU A 23 -3.64 -15.16 -27.74
C GLU A 23 -4.35 -16.32 -26.98
N ALA A 24 -3.76 -17.52 -26.97
CA ALA A 24 -4.29 -18.64 -26.21
C ALA A 24 -4.31 -18.36 -24.70
N GLU A 25 -3.37 -17.55 -24.18
CA GLU A 25 -3.32 -17.07 -22.78
C GLU A 25 -4.23 -15.85 -22.52
N GLY A 26 -4.95 -15.36 -23.55
CA GLY A 26 -5.94 -14.29 -23.44
C GLY A 26 -5.37 -12.87 -23.58
N PHE A 27 -4.16 -12.70 -24.11
CA PHE A 27 -3.59 -11.40 -24.44
C PHE A 27 -4.03 -10.94 -25.83
N GLN A 28 -4.09 -9.63 -26.06
CA GLN A 28 -4.15 -9.05 -27.39
C GLN A 28 -2.73 -8.83 -27.89
N VAL A 29 -2.44 -9.23 -29.13
CA VAL A 29 -1.08 -9.19 -29.66
C VAL A 29 -1.03 -8.40 -30.95
N ASP A 30 -0.08 -7.49 -31.06
CA ASP A 30 0.27 -6.80 -32.29
C ASP A 30 1.71 -7.15 -32.65
N LEU A 31 1.98 -7.24 -33.96
CA LEU A 31 3.23 -7.73 -34.51
C LEU A 31 3.96 -6.62 -35.26
N ALA A 32 5.27 -6.54 -35.07
CA ALA A 32 6.16 -5.66 -35.82
C ALA A 32 7.39 -6.45 -36.31
N GLY A 33 7.86 -6.18 -37.52
CA GLY A 33 9.03 -6.86 -38.10
C GLY A 33 10.37 -6.19 -37.79
N ASP A 34 10.36 -4.98 -37.26
CA ASP A 34 11.54 -4.22 -36.86
C ASP A 34 11.22 -3.12 -35.87
N GLY A 35 12.24 -2.46 -35.30
CA GLY A 35 12.06 -1.39 -34.32
C GLY A 35 11.35 -0.14 -34.88
N ILE A 36 11.44 0.13 -36.19
CA ILE A 36 10.77 1.29 -36.81
C ILE A 36 9.26 1.06 -36.85
N GLN A 37 8.83 -0.12 -37.28
CA GLN A 37 7.41 -0.49 -37.25
C GLN A 37 6.86 -0.50 -35.82
N ALA A 38 7.64 -1.00 -34.87
CA ALA A 38 7.26 -0.95 -33.46
C ALA A 38 7.04 0.48 -32.97
N LEU A 39 7.92 1.42 -33.32
CA LEU A 39 7.74 2.83 -32.94
C LEU A 39 6.53 3.47 -33.60
N GLN A 40 6.18 3.10 -34.82
CA GLN A 40 4.97 3.60 -35.50
C GLN A 40 3.72 3.12 -34.73
N LEU A 41 3.65 1.86 -34.37
CA LEU A 41 2.54 1.32 -33.59
C LEU A 41 2.42 1.99 -32.21
N LEU A 42 3.55 2.28 -31.55
CA LEU A 42 3.57 2.97 -30.25
C LEU A 42 3.08 4.42 -30.29
N VAL A 43 3.03 5.05 -31.47
CA VAL A 43 2.47 6.40 -31.63
C VAL A 43 0.95 6.34 -31.72
N ASP A 44 0.40 5.32 -32.38
CA ASP A 44 -1.02 5.23 -32.72
C ASP A 44 -1.81 4.45 -31.64
N GLU A 45 -1.14 3.56 -30.89
CA GLU A 45 -1.79 2.61 -30.01
C GLU A 45 -1.06 2.48 -28.65
N GLU A 46 -1.81 2.16 -27.60
CA GLU A 46 -1.25 1.91 -26.26
C GLU A 46 -1.00 0.40 -26.05
N PHE A 47 0.19 0.08 -25.56
CA PHE A 47 0.61 -1.27 -25.23
C PHE A 47 0.91 -1.43 -23.74
N ASP A 48 0.75 -2.67 -23.25
CA ASP A 48 1.02 -3.03 -21.85
C ASP A 48 2.43 -3.61 -21.66
N LEU A 49 3.02 -4.17 -22.69
CA LEU A 49 4.34 -4.79 -22.67
C LEU A 49 4.90 -4.90 -24.10
N ILE A 50 6.23 -4.84 -24.23
CA ILE A 50 6.95 -5.13 -25.48
C ILE A 50 7.79 -6.38 -25.26
N LEU A 51 7.70 -7.33 -26.23
CA LEU A 51 8.66 -8.42 -26.42
C LEU A 51 9.48 -8.08 -27.65
N SER A 52 10.80 -7.91 -27.52
CA SER A 52 11.64 -7.50 -28.65
C SER A 52 12.83 -8.43 -28.84
N ASP A 53 13.02 -8.93 -30.04
CA ASP A 53 14.32 -9.50 -30.42
C ASP A 53 15.40 -8.42 -30.41
N ILE A 54 16.63 -8.82 -30.19
CA ILE A 54 17.78 -7.90 -30.18
C ILE A 54 18.22 -7.57 -31.58
N LYS A 55 18.36 -8.59 -32.45
CA LYS A 55 18.93 -8.42 -33.79
C LYS A 55 17.83 -8.33 -34.83
N MET A 56 17.55 -7.13 -35.31
CA MET A 56 16.57 -6.88 -36.35
C MET A 56 17.13 -5.90 -37.37
N PRO A 57 16.65 -5.93 -38.63
CA PRO A 57 17.04 -4.95 -39.66
C PRO A 57 16.53 -3.56 -39.29
N HIS A 58 17.10 -2.52 -39.93
CA HIS A 58 16.75 -1.09 -39.83
C HIS A 58 16.98 -0.50 -38.45
N MET A 59 16.28 -0.94 -37.41
CA MET A 59 16.43 -0.54 -36.02
C MET A 59 16.47 -1.80 -35.16
N ASP A 60 17.56 -2.00 -34.44
CA ASP A 60 17.72 -3.16 -33.56
C ASP A 60 16.96 -3.01 -32.25
N GLY A 61 16.81 -4.11 -31.50
CA GLY A 61 16.07 -4.12 -30.25
C GLY A 61 16.71 -3.31 -29.14
N MET A 62 18.04 -3.09 -29.16
CA MET A 62 18.73 -2.25 -28.17
C MET A 62 18.46 -0.76 -28.41
N GLU A 63 18.39 -0.35 -29.69
CA GLU A 63 18.00 0.99 -30.07
C GLU A 63 16.53 1.26 -29.72
N LEU A 64 15.63 0.30 -30.00
CA LEU A 64 14.22 0.35 -29.60
C LEU A 64 14.08 0.47 -28.09
N LEU A 65 14.80 -0.36 -27.31
CA LEU A 65 14.83 -0.30 -25.85
C LEU A 65 15.26 1.07 -25.34
N SER A 66 16.34 1.65 -25.90
CA SER A 66 16.84 2.97 -25.53
C SER A 66 15.80 4.06 -25.82
N HIS A 67 15.06 3.95 -26.92
CA HIS A 67 13.98 4.87 -27.26
C HIS A 67 12.80 4.72 -26.29
N CYS A 68 12.39 3.50 -25.99
CA CYS A 68 11.31 3.22 -25.04
C CYS A 68 11.67 3.68 -23.61
N ALA A 69 12.91 3.47 -23.16
CA ALA A 69 13.35 3.93 -21.85
C ALA A 69 13.29 5.45 -21.67
N ARG A 70 13.46 6.23 -22.76
CA ARG A 70 13.39 7.71 -22.73
C ARG A 70 11.97 8.24 -22.86
N ASN A 71 11.15 7.65 -23.73
CA ASN A 71 9.86 8.23 -24.11
C ASN A 71 8.67 7.48 -23.50
N TYR A 72 8.83 6.21 -23.16
CA TYR A 72 7.80 5.30 -22.63
C TYR A 72 8.29 4.57 -21.36
N ALA A 73 8.87 5.29 -20.40
CA ALA A 73 9.51 4.73 -19.21
C ALA A 73 8.58 3.85 -18.33
N HIS A 74 7.27 3.91 -18.53
CA HIS A 74 6.25 3.10 -17.88
C HIS A 74 5.99 1.75 -18.57
N LEU A 75 6.47 1.58 -19.83
CA LEU A 75 6.22 0.39 -20.65
C LEU A 75 7.36 -0.62 -20.46
N PRO A 76 7.11 -1.79 -19.84
CA PRO A 76 8.14 -2.80 -19.68
C PRO A 76 8.53 -3.41 -21.02
N VAL A 77 9.83 -3.56 -21.23
CA VAL A 77 10.42 -4.21 -22.42
C VAL A 77 11.15 -5.46 -21.97
N ILE A 78 10.78 -6.63 -22.51
CA ILE A 78 11.46 -7.90 -22.34
C ILE A 78 12.25 -8.17 -23.61
N MET A 79 13.56 -8.37 -23.45
CA MET A 79 14.46 -8.67 -24.59
C MET A 79 14.55 -10.15 -24.84
N ILE A 80 14.50 -10.55 -26.11
CA ILE A 80 14.68 -11.92 -26.57
C ILE A 80 15.98 -12.00 -27.39
N SER A 81 16.77 -13.06 -27.25
CA SER A 81 18.03 -13.18 -27.97
C SER A 81 18.35 -14.62 -28.37
N ALA A 82 18.85 -14.82 -29.60
CA ALA A 82 19.35 -16.10 -30.07
C ALA A 82 20.69 -16.53 -29.43
N HIS A 83 21.44 -15.61 -28.86
CA HIS A 83 22.75 -15.88 -28.26
C HIS A 83 22.74 -15.39 -26.80
N GLY A 84 22.92 -16.35 -25.87
CA GLY A 84 22.99 -16.07 -24.42
C GLY A 84 24.29 -15.37 -23.98
N ASN A 85 24.65 -14.26 -24.63
CA ASN A 85 25.82 -13.50 -24.24
C ASN A 85 25.52 -12.67 -22.98
N VAL A 86 26.19 -13.01 -21.88
CA VAL A 86 26.04 -12.33 -20.59
C VAL A 86 26.28 -10.82 -20.70
N GLN A 87 27.18 -10.38 -21.56
CA GLN A 87 27.46 -8.96 -21.77
C GLN A 87 26.25 -8.22 -22.33
N THR A 88 25.58 -8.78 -23.34
CA THR A 88 24.39 -8.19 -23.96
C THR A 88 23.21 -8.13 -22.97
N ALA A 89 23.04 -9.18 -22.15
CA ALA A 89 22.01 -9.19 -21.10
C ALA A 89 22.26 -8.09 -20.04
N VAL A 90 23.51 -7.91 -19.62
CA VAL A 90 23.91 -6.85 -18.69
C VAL A 90 23.69 -5.46 -19.31
N GLU A 91 23.99 -5.29 -20.59
CA GLU A 91 23.79 -4.03 -21.30
C GLU A 91 22.30 -3.68 -21.46
N ALA A 92 21.46 -4.65 -21.86
CA ALA A 92 20.03 -4.50 -21.93
C ALA A 92 19.42 -4.10 -20.57
N THR A 93 19.85 -4.75 -19.49
CA THR A 93 19.39 -4.43 -18.13
C THR A 93 19.81 -3.00 -17.71
N LYS A 94 21.03 -2.56 -18.06
CA LYS A 94 21.49 -1.18 -17.81
C LYS A 94 20.70 -0.13 -18.58
N LEU A 95 20.24 -0.48 -19.78
CA LEU A 95 19.39 0.40 -20.60
C LEU A 95 17.92 0.42 -20.15
N GLY A 96 17.53 -0.43 -19.21
CA GLY A 96 16.20 -0.42 -18.62
C GLY A 96 15.28 -1.55 -19.09
N ALA A 97 15.82 -2.62 -19.71
CA ALA A 97 15.04 -3.82 -19.99
C ALA A 97 14.49 -4.41 -18.68
N PHE A 98 13.25 -4.88 -18.72
CA PHE A 98 12.61 -5.55 -17.60
C PHE A 98 13.25 -6.90 -17.30
N ASP A 99 13.46 -7.68 -18.35
CA ASP A 99 14.16 -8.99 -18.28
C ASP A 99 14.75 -9.35 -19.66
N PHE A 100 15.51 -10.42 -19.66
CA PHE A 100 16.20 -10.96 -20.84
C PHE A 100 15.97 -12.47 -20.94
N ILE A 101 15.49 -12.94 -22.11
CA ILE A 101 15.18 -14.35 -22.36
C ILE A 101 15.97 -14.84 -23.57
N THR A 102 16.59 -16.03 -23.46
CA THR A 102 17.36 -16.63 -24.54
C THR A 102 16.50 -17.58 -25.37
N LYS A 103 16.68 -17.58 -26.69
CA LYS A 103 16.14 -18.60 -27.59
C LYS A 103 16.99 -19.92 -27.43
N PRO A 104 16.40 -21.16 -27.43
CA PRO A 104 14.96 -21.41 -27.61
C PRO A 104 14.13 -20.98 -26.42
N LEU A 105 12.92 -20.43 -26.71
CA LEU A 105 12.05 -19.88 -25.69
C LEU A 105 11.46 -21.00 -24.81
N ASP A 106 11.71 -20.91 -23.52
CA ASP A 106 11.00 -21.66 -22.50
C ASP A 106 9.68 -20.93 -22.22
N LEU A 107 8.57 -21.56 -22.60
CA LEU A 107 7.24 -20.95 -22.53
C LEU A 107 6.82 -20.64 -21.10
N ASP A 108 7.11 -21.53 -20.15
CA ASP A 108 6.74 -21.30 -18.75
C ASP A 108 7.49 -20.09 -18.19
N ARG A 109 8.78 -19.98 -18.49
CA ARG A 109 9.59 -18.84 -18.11
C ARG A 109 9.11 -17.55 -18.77
N LEU A 110 8.78 -17.57 -20.06
CA LEU A 110 8.27 -16.42 -20.80
C LEU A 110 6.98 -15.91 -20.17
N LEU A 111 5.99 -16.78 -19.93
CA LEU A 111 4.71 -16.43 -19.37
C LEU A 111 4.81 -15.90 -17.92
N ILE A 112 5.68 -16.50 -17.11
CA ILE A 112 5.96 -16.00 -15.75
C ILE A 112 6.57 -14.60 -15.82
N THR A 113 7.54 -14.37 -16.72
CA THR A 113 8.20 -13.07 -16.87
C THR A 113 7.21 -11.99 -17.35
N ILE A 114 6.34 -12.31 -18.32
CA ILE A 114 5.28 -11.43 -18.81
C ILE A 114 4.32 -11.05 -17.66
N ARG A 115 3.81 -12.02 -16.92
CA ARG A 115 2.88 -11.78 -15.79
C ARG A 115 3.53 -10.90 -14.72
N ASN A 116 4.80 -11.13 -14.40
CA ASN A 116 5.55 -10.30 -13.45
C ASN A 116 5.72 -8.86 -13.96
N ALA A 117 6.06 -8.69 -15.25
CA ALA A 117 6.21 -7.38 -15.86
C ALA A 117 4.90 -6.57 -15.85
N LEU A 118 3.80 -7.22 -16.21
CA LEU A 118 2.46 -6.63 -16.20
C LEU A 118 2.00 -6.30 -14.78
N GLN A 119 2.28 -7.15 -13.80
CA GLN A 119 1.95 -6.90 -12.40
C GLN A 119 2.72 -5.69 -11.85
N ILE A 120 4.03 -5.59 -12.14
CA ILE A 120 4.85 -4.44 -11.72
C ILE A 120 4.39 -3.16 -12.42
N ARG A 121 4.00 -3.23 -13.71
CA ARG A 121 3.42 -2.10 -14.42
C ARG A 121 2.09 -1.68 -13.78
N ALA A 122 1.19 -2.62 -13.50
CA ALA A 122 -0.09 -2.33 -12.84
C ALA A 122 0.13 -1.64 -11.48
N LEU A 123 1.06 -2.13 -10.66
CA LEU A 123 1.44 -1.50 -9.39
C LEU A 123 2.04 -0.09 -9.58
N LYS A 124 2.85 0.11 -10.64
CA LYS A 124 3.38 1.43 -11.00
C LYS A 124 2.28 2.35 -11.55
N GLN A 125 1.36 1.85 -12.36
CA GLN A 125 0.23 2.62 -12.87
C GLN A 125 -0.77 2.96 -11.77
N GLU A 126 -1.04 2.05 -10.84
CA GLU A 126 -1.77 2.40 -9.62
C GLU A 126 -1.07 3.52 -8.85
N ALA A 127 0.25 3.46 -8.68
CA ALA A 127 1.02 4.55 -8.09
C ALA A 127 0.98 5.85 -8.93
N ILE A 128 0.84 5.79 -10.25
CA ILE A 128 0.78 6.94 -11.17
C ILE A 128 -0.66 7.42 -11.37
N SER A 129 -1.66 6.55 -11.45
CA SER A 129 -3.08 6.95 -11.57
C SER A 129 -3.57 7.73 -10.35
N TRP A 130 -2.92 7.55 -9.22
CA TRP A 130 -3.10 8.38 -8.03
C TRP A 130 -2.55 9.81 -8.21
N THR A 131 -1.83 10.10 -9.32
CA THR A 131 -1.19 11.41 -9.55
C THR A 131 -1.96 12.32 -10.51
N GLN A 132 -2.94 11.85 -11.27
CA GLN A 132 -3.59 12.67 -12.30
C GLN A 132 -4.99 13.20 -11.96
N ASP A 133 -5.76 12.55 -11.07
CA ASP A 133 -7.16 12.94 -10.84
C ASP A 133 -7.45 13.73 -9.54
N ASP A 134 -6.46 13.94 -8.65
CA ASP A 134 -6.71 14.64 -7.38
C ASP A 134 -5.69 15.76 -7.12
N LEU A 135 -6.07 16.95 -7.49
CA LEU A 135 -5.35 18.19 -7.12
C LEU A 135 -5.26 18.37 -5.60
N ASP A 136 -6.23 17.83 -4.84
CA ASP A 136 -6.22 17.80 -3.38
C ASP A 136 -6.37 16.37 -2.86
N PRO A 137 -5.45 15.87 -2.00
CA PRO A 137 -5.60 14.56 -1.39
C PRO A 137 -6.87 14.49 -0.54
N ILE A 138 -7.53 13.32 -0.49
CA ILE A 138 -8.76 13.13 0.32
C ILE A 138 -8.51 13.50 1.78
N GLU A 139 -7.30 13.25 2.26
CA GLU A 139 -6.86 13.56 3.61
C GLU A 139 -7.01 15.04 3.97
N LEU A 140 -6.89 15.90 2.96
CA LEU A 140 -7.12 17.35 3.09
C LEU A 140 -8.54 17.79 2.74
N GLN A 141 -9.43 16.87 2.33
CA GLN A 141 -10.84 17.20 2.11
C GLN A 141 -11.54 17.38 3.47
N GLY A 142 -12.27 18.47 3.60
CA GLY A 142 -13.00 18.80 4.84
C GLY A 142 -13.11 20.30 5.07
N GLN A 143 -14.00 20.66 5.98
CA GLN A 143 -14.31 22.04 6.37
C GLN A 143 -14.01 22.31 7.85
N SER A 144 -13.48 21.33 8.58
CA SER A 144 -13.14 21.52 9.99
C SER A 144 -12.09 22.64 10.16
N PRO A 145 -12.22 23.51 11.17
CA PRO A 145 -11.29 24.64 11.38
C PRO A 145 -9.83 24.20 11.52
N THR A 146 -9.61 23.04 12.12
CA THR A 146 -8.26 22.46 12.29
C THR A 146 -7.65 22.10 10.94
N LEU A 147 -8.44 21.53 10.03
CA LEU A 147 -7.98 21.15 8.70
C LEU A 147 -7.71 22.38 7.82
N LEU A 148 -8.54 23.42 7.92
CA LEU A 148 -8.34 24.66 7.17
C LEU A 148 -7.03 25.34 7.56
N ARG A 149 -6.72 25.44 8.86
CA ARG A 149 -5.44 25.96 9.35
C ARG A 149 -4.25 25.11 8.86
N LEU A 150 -4.43 23.79 8.84
CA LEU A 150 -3.41 22.88 8.30
C LEU A 150 -3.15 23.16 6.83
N LYS A 151 -4.20 23.32 6.00
CA LYS A 151 -4.07 23.66 4.57
C LYS A 151 -3.30 24.97 4.36
N GLU A 152 -3.64 26.02 5.08
CA GLU A 152 -2.93 27.29 5.01
C GLU A 152 -1.44 27.14 5.36
N THR A 153 -1.13 26.37 6.39
CA THR A 153 0.25 26.09 6.79
C THR A 153 1.01 25.34 5.68
N LEU A 154 0.39 24.29 5.14
CA LEU A 154 0.99 23.49 4.06
C LEU A 154 1.24 24.33 2.79
N GLN A 155 0.31 25.18 2.39
CA GLN A 155 0.48 26.07 1.23
C GLN A 155 1.65 27.03 1.37
N ARG A 156 1.91 27.53 2.59
CA ARG A 156 3.05 28.42 2.88
C ARG A 156 4.39 27.67 2.93
N VAL A 157 4.40 26.43 3.43
CA VAL A 157 5.62 25.70 3.72
C VAL A 157 6.04 24.81 2.54
N ALA A 158 5.09 24.29 1.75
CA ALA A 158 5.39 23.40 0.63
C ALA A 158 6.35 24.03 -0.41
N PRO A 159 6.20 25.32 -0.83
CA PRO A 159 7.12 25.93 -1.79
C PRO A 159 8.54 26.15 -1.25
N THR A 160 8.78 25.95 0.04
CA THR A 160 10.09 26.07 0.64
C THR A 160 10.84 24.75 0.61
N ASP A 161 12.16 24.77 0.73
CA ASP A 161 13.00 23.56 0.82
C ASP A 161 13.27 23.13 2.28
N VAL A 162 12.46 23.63 3.21
CA VAL A 162 12.60 23.40 4.66
C VAL A 162 12.18 21.97 5.00
N ARG A 163 12.85 21.40 6.01
CA ARG A 163 12.51 20.10 6.58
C ARG A 163 11.23 20.21 7.42
N ILE A 164 10.40 19.19 7.32
CA ILE A 164 9.10 19.15 7.99
C ILE A 164 8.97 17.83 8.74
N LEU A 165 8.60 17.92 10.00
CA LEU A 165 8.19 16.77 10.80
C LEU A 165 6.66 16.72 10.86
N ILE A 166 6.09 15.63 10.35
CA ILE A 166 4.66 15.39 10.29
C ILE A 166 4.28 14.43 11.42
N SER A 167 3.58 14.91 12.42
CA SER A 167 3.06 14.10 13.52
C SER A 167 1.59 13.78 13.33
N GLY A 168 1.16 12.59 13.76
CA GLY A 168 -0.24 12.17 13.70
C GLY A 168 -0.41 10.68 13.88
N GLN A 169 -1.59 10.27 14.34
CA GLN A 169 -1.93 8.87 14.56
C GLN A 169 -1.81 8.03 13.29
N ALA A 170 -1.76 6.69 13.46
CA ALA A 170 -1.80 5.78 12.32
C ALA A 170 -3.06 6.01 11.45
N GLY A 171 -2.91 5.96 10.14
CA GLY A 171 -4.04 6.12 9.21
C GLY A 171 -4.56 7.54 9.00
N THR A 172 -3.90 8.58 9.54
CA THR A 172 -4.28 10.00 9.33
C THR A 172 -3.86 10.55 7.97
N GLY A 173 -2.97 9.85 7.23
CA GLY A 173 -2.55 10.25 5.89
C GLY A 173 -1.21 10.98 5.84
N LYS A 174 -0.27 10.72 6.77
CA LYS A 174 1.08 11.35 6.81
C LYS A 174 1.80 11.30 5.47
N GLU A 175 1.82 10.13 4.82
CA GLU A 175 2.48 9.97 3.53
C GLU A 175 1.84 10.80 2.42
N TRP A 176 0.50 10.89 2.39
CA TRP A 176 -0.22 11.72 1.43
C TRP A 176 0.12 13.20 1.58
N ILE A 177 0.19 13.67 2.82
CA ILE A 177 0.61 15.04 3.09
C ILE A 177 2.07 15.27 2.65
N ALA A 178 2.95 14.32 2.87
CA ALA A 178 4.33 14.41 2.39
C ALA A 178 4.39 14.49 0.84
N ARG A 179 3.59 13.68 0.13
CA ARG A 179 3.45 13.74 -1.34
C ARG A 179 2.87 15.08 -1.80
N PHE A 180 1.86 15.60 -1.11
CA PHE A 180 1.28 16.91 -1.39
C PHE A 180 2.31 18.03 -1.24
N ILE A 181 3.10 18.01 -0.15
CA ILE A 181 4.20 18.96 0.08
C ILE A 181 5.25 18.86 -1.05
N HIS A 182 5.62 17.65 -1.46
CA HIS A 182 6.57 17.45 -2.55
C HIS A 182 6.06 18.03 -3.86
N ARG A 183 4.79 17.79 -4.21
CA ARG A 183 4.15 18.27 -5.45
C ARG A 183 4.11 19.78 -5.56
N LEU A 184 3.91 20.48 -4.44
CA LEU A 184 3.91 21.95 -4.38
C LEU A 184 5.31 22.55 -4.16
N SER A 185 6.36 21.73 -4.13
CA SER A 185 7.73 22.17 -3.89
C SER A 185 8.48 22.47 -5.20
N PRO A 186 9.59 23.22 -5.13
CA PRO A 186 10.49 23.40 -6.27
C PRO A 186 11.11 22.10 -6.79
N ARG A 187 10.97 20.98 -6.05
CA ARG A 187 11.48 19.65 -6.38
C ARG A 187 10.40 18.71 -6.94
N SER A 188 9.24 19.23 -7.31
CA SER A 188 8.09 18.45 -7.83
C SER A 188 8.42 17.59 -9.06
N HIS A 189 9.42 18.00 -9.83
CA HIS A 189 9.90 17.23 -11.00
C HIS A 189 10.92 16.14 -10.63
N GLY A 190 11.44 16.14 -9.40
CA GLY A 190 12.37 15.13 -8.89
C GLY A 190 11.65 13.92 -8.31
N PRO A 191 12.39 12.87 -7.95
CA PRO A 191 11.79 11.68 -7.36
C PRO A 191 11.21 11.94 -5.96
N PHE A 192 10.03 11.34 -5.67
CA PHE A 192 9.51 11.19 -4.32
C PHE A 192 9.75 9.77 -3.85
N VAL A 193 10.61 9.61 -2.86
CA VAL A 193 10.96 8.30 -2.28
C VAL A 193 10.39 8.22 -0.88
N SER A 194 9.60 7.19 -0.58
CA SER A 194 9.02 6.94 0.74
C SER A 194 9.64 5.69 1.35
N LEU A 195 10.05 5.79 2.60
CA LEU A 195 10.58 4.69 3.38
C LEU A 195 9.86 4.62 4.73
N ASN A 196 9.23 3.49 5.02
CA ASN A 196 8.66 3.23 6.33
C ASN A 196 9.71 2.51 7.20
N CYS A 197 10.20 3.20 8.24
CA CYS A 197 11.26 2.69 9.12
C CYS A 197 10.80 1.48 9.95
N ALA A 198 9.50 1.35 10.24
CA ALA A 198 8.96 0.24 11.03
C ALA A 198 8.91 -1.10 10.24
N THR A 199 8.93 -1.08 8.91
CA THR A 199 8.79 -2.29 8.08
C THR A 199 10.10 -2.99 7.78
N ILE A 200 11.24 -2.37 8.10
CA ILE A 200 12.57 -2.89 7.79
C ILE A 200 13.25 -3.31 9.09
N PRO A 201 13.84 -4.52 9.15
CA PRO A 201 14.64 -4.94 10.31
C PRO A 201 15.73 -3.93 10.62
N ALA A 202 15.93 -3.62 11.90
CA ALA A 202 16.87 -2.59 12.37
C ALA A 202 18.28 -2.77 11.81
N ASP A 203 18.75 -4.02 11.72
CA ASP A 203 20.10 -4.37 11.21
C ASP A 203 20.31 -3.99 9.73
N ASN A 204 19.23 -3.94 8.95
CA ASN A 204 19.28 -3.68 7.51
C ASN A 204 18.87 -2.25 7.14
N LEU A 205 18.34 -1.48 8.09
CA LEU A 205 17.71 -0.20 7.80
C LEU A 205 18.73 0.86 7.40
N GLU A 206 19.87 0.92 8.11
CA GLU A 206 20.97 1.84 7.76
C GLU A 206 21.51 1.53 6.35
N PHE A 207 21.73 0.25 6.05
CA PHE A 207 22.17 -0.20 4.75
C PHE A 207 21.18 0.15 3.63
N LYS A 208 19.89 -0.12 3.83
CA LYS A 208 18.86 0.23 2.83
C LYS A 208 18.71 1.73 2.66
N LEU A 209 18.83 2.51 3.72
CA LEU A 209 18.68 3.96 3.68
C LEU A 209 19.84 4.63 2.95
N PHE A 210 21.10 4.26 3.26
CA PHE A 210 22.28 4.92 2.75
C PHE A 210 23.05 4.13 1.68
N GLY A 211 22.84 2.81 1.58
CA GLY A 211 23.61 1.91 0.73
C GLY A 211 24.93 1.48 1.37
N GLN A 212 25.66 0.57 0.72
CA GLN A 212 27.05 0.31 1.09
C GLN A 212 27.90 1.44 0.52
N GLY A 213 28.49 2.24 1.40
CA GLY A 213 29.46 3.24 1.01
C GLY A 213 30.72 2.57 0.46
N ASP A 214 30.85 2.51 -0.86
CA ASP A 214 32.11 2.21 -1.50
C ASP A 214 32.82 3.54 -1.81
N PRO A 215 33.96 3.86 -1.16
CA PRO A 215 34.72 5.06 -1.45
C PRO A 215 35.33 5.07 -2.86
N VAL A 216 35.25 3.99 -3.63
CA VAL A 216 35.90 3.81 -4.93
C VAL A 216 34.93 3.89 -6.12
N GLY A 217 33.65 4.21 -5.92
CA GLY A 217 32.73 4.52 -7.03
C GLY A 217 32.28 3.32 -7.89
N ASN A 218 32.31 2.11 -7.35
CA ASN A 218 31.87 0.91 -8.07
C ASN A 218 30.33 0.88 -8.15
N ASN A 219 29.76 1.21 -9.29
CA ASN A 219 28.32 1.36 -9.56
C ASN A 219 27.50 0.04 -9.47
N LEU A 220 28.07 -1.04 -8.95
CA LEU A 220 27.46 -2.38 -8.89
C LEU A 220 26.71 -2.66 -7.57
N LEU A 221 26.80 -1.78 -6.57
CA LEU A 221 26.12 -1.97 -5.30
C LEU A 221 24.73 -1.30 -5.30
N PRO A 222 23.73 -1.89 -4.63
CA PRO A 222 22.38 -1.33 -4.57
C PRO A 222 22.41 0.08 -3.97
N LYS A 223 21.91 1.05 -4.73
CA LYS A 223 21.79 2.45 -4.28
C LYS A 223 20.77 2.53 -3.14
N GLY A 224 21.18 3.09 -1.99
CA GLY A 224 20.27 3.35 -0.88
C GLY A 224 19.13 4.31 -1.26
N TYR A 225 18.06 4.31 -0.47
CA TYR A 225 16.88 5.17 -0.68
C TYR A 225 17.25 6.67 -0.74
N TYR A 226 18.25 7.10 0.03
CA TYR A 226 18.76 8.48 -0.03
C TYR A 226 19.27 8.82 -1.43
N ASN A 227 20.05 7.95 -2.03
CA ASN A 227 20.59 8.14 -3.38
C ASN A 227 19.51 8.10 -4.47
N GLN A 228 18.45 7.33 -4.26
CA GLN A 228 17.28 7.30 -5.17
C GLN A 228 16.49 8.60 -5.11
N ALA A 229 16.53 9.32 -3.99
CA ALA A 229 15.83 10.58 -3.76
C ALA A 229 16.63 11.81 -4.20
N LEU A 230 17.82 11.67 -4.78
CA LEU A 230 18.65 12.80 -5.21
C LEU A 230 17.89 13.72 -6.18
N GLY A 231 17.96 15.02 -5.93
CA GLY A 231 17.22 16.05 -6.68
C GLY A 231 15.74 16.15 -6.30
N GLY A 232 15.23 15.25 -5.47
CA GLY A 232 13.83 15.14 -5.07
C GLY A 232 13.59 15.21 -3.56
N THR A 233 12.68 14.38 -3.06
CA THR A 233 12.26 14.34 -1.67
C THR A 233 12.31 12.92 -1.13
N LEU A 234 12.90 12.74 0.06
CA LEU A 234 12.86 11.52 0.84
C LEU A 234 11.89 11.70 2.01
N PHE A 235 10.87 10.87 2.07
CA PHE A 235 9.95 10.80 3.20
C PHE A 235 10.27 9.59 4.07
N LEU A 236 10.63 9.84 5.33
CA LEU A 236 10.92 8.83 6.34
C LEU A 236 9.70 8.68 7.24
N ASP A 237 8.83 7.70 6.95
CA ASP A 237 7.67 7.41 7.80
C ASP A 237 8.09 6.60 9.01
N GLU A 238 7.41 6.82 10.14
CA GLU A 238 7.69 6.22 11.45
C GLU A 238 9.17 6.37 11.85
N ILE A 239 9.68 7.62 11.77
CA ILE A 239 11.08 7.97 12.09
C ILE A 239 11.47 7.58 13.52
N ALA A 240 10.49 7.45 14.41
CA ALA A 240 10.67 6.99 15.79
C ALA A 240 11.28 5.57 15.90
N ASP A 241 11.13 4.75 14.85
CA ASP A 241 11.63 3.39 14.81
C ASP A 241 13.04 3.29 14.17
N LEU A 242 13.66 4.43 13.86
CA LEU A 242 15.02 4.49 13.32
C LEU A 242 16.04 4.07 14.39
N PRO A 243 16.89 3.03 14.17
CA PRO A 243 17.89 2.60 15.13
C PRO A 243 18.98 3.67 15.36
N GLY A 244 19.58 3.67 16.56
CA GLY A 244 20.57 4.67 16.98
C GLY A 244 21.72 4.92 15.99
N PRO A 245 22.38 3.89 15.41
CA PRO A 245 23.40 4.08 14.38
C PRO A 245 22.88 4.84 13.15
N ALA A 246 21.70 4.49 12.66
CA ALA A 246 21.08 5.17 11.52
C ALA A 246 20.64 6.60 11.85
N GLN A 247 20.21 6.88 13.11
CA GLN A 247 19.97 8.25 13.56
C GLN A 247 21.25 9.11 13.50
N LEU A 248 22.38 8.55 13.95
CA LEU A 248 23.67 9.25 13.91
C LEU A 248 24.14 9.55 12.48
N THR A 249 23.99 8.57 11.59
CA THR A 249 24.35 8.74 10.17
C THR A 249 23.46 9.80 9.51
N LEU A 250 22.15 9.83 9.84
CA LEU A 250 21.24 10.85 9.34
C LEU A 250 21.59 12.25 9.86
N VAL A 251 21.98 12.39 11.13
CA VAL A 251 22.48 13.66 11.70
C VAL A 251 23.68 14.18 10.88
N ARG A 252 24.70 13.35 10.66
CA ARG A 252 25.89 13.72 9.89
C ARG A 252 25.55 14.19 8.48
N LEU A 253 24.64 13.50 7.82
CA LEU A 253 24.14 13.86 6.48
C LEU A 253 23.43 15.21 6.48
N LEU A 254 22.56 15.45 7.46
CA LEU A 254 21.81 16.69 7.57
C LEU A 254 22.69 17.90 7.91
N GLU A 255 23.78 17.70 8.66
CA GLU A 255 24.75 18.74 8.99
C GLU A 255 25.66 19.04 7.81
N SER A 256 26.16 18.03 7.10
CA SER A 256 27.00 18.22 5.92
C SER A 256 26.30 18.99 4.80
N SER A 257 25.00 18.78 4.64
CA SER A 257 24.19 19.51 3.66
C SER A 257 24.02 21.00 3.98
N LYS A 258 24.11 21.43 5.24
CA LYS A 258 24.10 22.84 5.66
C LYS A 258 25.35 23.59 5.21
N ASN A 259 26.51 22.93 5.20
CA ASN A 259 27.82 23.55 4.92
C ASN A 259 28.05 23.80 3.42
N GLN A 260 27.20 23.28 2.53
CA GLN A 260 27.33 23.45 1.08
C GLN A 260 26.53 24.64 0.51
N GLY A 261 26.19 25.63 1.34
CA GLY A 261 25.60 26.92 0.90
C GLY A 261 24.22 26.78 0.21
N GLY A 262 23.20 26.73 0.97
CA GLY A 262 21.81 27.21 0.78
C GLY A 262 20.99 26.86 -0.46
N THR A 263 21.51 26.32 -1.57
CA THR A 263 20.74 26.03 -2.79
C THR A 263 21.25 24.80 -3.54
N ASN A 264 21.60 23.74 -2.81
CA ASN A 264 22.00 22.50 -3.48
C ASN A 264 20.77 21.80 -4.09
N ARG A 265 20.37 22.23 -5.29
CA ARG A 265 19.26 21.61 -6.07
C ARG A 265 19.51 20.11 -6.32
N ASN A 266 20.74 19.64 -6.21
CA ASN A 266 21.11 18.23 -6.36
C ASN A 266 21.00 17.44 -5.04
N GLY A 267 20.76 18.10 -3.90
CA GLY A 267 20.55 17.45 -2.61
C GLY A 267 19.16 16.81 -2.48
N VAL A 268 18.92 16.15 -1.34
CA VAL A 268 17.64 15.53 -1.00
C VAL A 268 16.89 16.39 0.00
N ARG A 269 15.61 16.74 -0.26
CA ARG A 269 14.71 17.29 0.75
C ARG A 269 14.23 16.17 1.66
N ILE A 270 14.36 16.32 2.97
CA ILE A 270 13.90 15.32 3.93
C ILE A 270 12.60 15.78 4.60
N LEU A 271 11.59 14.91 4.57
CA LEU A 271 10.37 14.99 5.33
C LEU A 271 10.33 13.78 6.27
N ALA A 272 9.86 13.94 7.51
CA ALA A 272 9.76 12.86 8.47
C ALA A 272 8.32 12.72 8.99
N GLY A 273 7.87 11.49 9.21
CA GLY A 273 6.58 11.14 9.80
C GLY A 273 6.75 10.40 11.12
N SER A 274 5.91 10.68 12.12
CA SER A 274 5.87 9.92 13.37
C SER A 274 4.46 9.85 13.94
N GLN A 275 4.07 8.68 14.45
CA GLN A 275 2.89 8.53 15.31
C GLN A 275 3.23 8.61 16.79
N LYS A 276 4.49 8.28 17.14
CA LYS A 276 4.98 8.30 18.52
C LYS A 276 5.40 9.72 18.89
N ASP A 277 5.28 10.05 20.18
CA ASP A 277 5.81 11.30 20.71
C ASP A 277 7.33 11.22 20.79
N LEU A 278 8.00 11.97 19.90
CA LEU A 278 9.46 12.01 19.85
C LEU A 278 10.08 12.67 21.09
N VAL A 279 9.36 13.59 21.75
CA VAL A 279 9.84 14.24 22.98
C VAL A 279 9.94 13.21 24.09
N GLN A 280 8.90 12.39 24.27
CA GLN A 280 8.95 11.28 25.21
C GLN A 280 10.08 10.30 24.91
N LEU A 281 10.32 9.96 23.64
CA LEU A 281 11.41 9.06 23.26
C LEU A 281 12.80 9.68 23.46
N ILE A 282 12.93 11.00 23.44
CA ILE A 282 14.17 11.70 23.81
C ILE A 282 14.43 11.56 25.32
N ASP A 283 13.39 11.74 26.14
CA ASP A 283 13.50 11.56 27.61
C ASP A 283 13.85 10.12 27.97
N GLU A 284 13.41 9.13 27.16
CA GLU A 284 13.73 7.71 27.29
C GLU A 284 15.09 7.31 26.64
N GLU A 285 15.86 8.26 26.13
CA GLU A 285 17.15 8.06 25.40
C GLU A 285 17.04 7.16 24.15
N LYS A 286 15.82 6.95 23.62
CA LYS A 286 15.58 6.15 22.42
C LYS A 286 15.67 6.95 21.12
N PHE A 287 15.54 8.27 21.21
CA PHE A 287 15.62 9.18 20.06
C PHE A 287 16.58 10.33 20.39
N ARG A 288 17.40 10.73 19.42
CA ARG A 288 18.43 11.77 19.60
C ARG A 288 17.83 13.16 19.54
N LEU A 289 18.17 14.01 20.51
CA LEU A 289 17.73 15.40 20.57
C LEU A 289 18.24 16.23 19.39
N ASP A 290 19.50 16.02 18.96
CA ASP A 290 20.09 16.71 17.82
C ASP A 290 19.34 16.40 16.51
N LEU A 291 18.98 15.13 16.27
CA LEU A 291 18.18 14.72 15.13
C LEU A 291 16.78 15.37 15.17
N TYR A 292 16.13 15.39 16.34
CA TYR A 292 14.83 16.04 16.50
C TYR A 292 14.90 17.51 16.08
N HIS A 293 15.87 18.28 16.57
CA HIS A 293 16.04 19.69 16.19
C HIS A 293 16.35 19.88 14.70
N LEU A 294 17.07 18.96 14.11
CA LEU A 294 17.36 19.00 12.68
C LEU A 294 16.12 18.74 11.82
N LEU A 295 15.22 17.86 12.23
CA LEU A 295 13.99 17.48 11.50
C LEU A 295 12.81 18.41 11.78
N SER A 296 12.68 18.91 13.00
CA SER A 296 11.54 19.70 13.48
C SER A 296 11.64 21.21 13.18
N VAL A 297 12.20 21.59 12.03
CA VAL A 297 12.23 23.01 11.64
C VAL A 297 10.80 23.53 11.48
N ILE A 298 9.92 22.75 10.88
CA ILE A 298 8.47 22.98 10.87
C ILE A 298 7.78 21.72 11.38
N LEU A 299 6.90 21.88 12.36
CA LEU A 299 6.03 20.85 12.89
C LEU A 299 4.65 20.95 12.26
N VAL A 300 4.19 19.86 11.66
CA VAL A 300 2.85 19.74 11.10
C VAL A 300 2.12 18.63 11.83
N HIS A 301 1.05 18.97 12.54
CA HIS A 301 0.23 17.98 13.24
C HIS A 301 -1.03 17.65 12.45
N LEU A 302 -1.22 16.36 12.15
CA LEU A 302 -2.42 15.86 11.48
C LEU A 302 -3.50 15.51 12.51
N PRO A 303 -4.69 16.12 12.42
CA PRO A 303 -5.79 15.79 13.33
C PRO A 303 -6.27 14.36 13.07
N SER A 304 -6.61 13.65 14.14
CA SER A 304 -7.31 12.37 14.04
C SER A 304 -8.70 12.57 13.45
N LEU A 305 -9.27 11.52 12.86
CA LEU A 305 -10.62 11.57 12.30
C LEU A 305 -11.66 11.87 13.38
N ASN A 306 -11.42 11.43 14.62
CA ASN A 306 -12.27 11.74 15.77
C ASN A 306 -12.27 13.22 16.17
N GLN A 307 -11.23 13.98 15.81
CA GLN A 307 -11.15 15.45 16.03
C GLN A 307 -11.81 16.25 14.90
N ARG A 308 -12.15 15.59 13.77
CA ARG A 308 -12.83 16.20 12.61
C ARG A 308 -14.04 15.40 12.15
N ARG A 309 -14.88 14.98 13.11
CA ARG A 309 -16.06 14.12 12.85
C ARG A 309 -17.04 14.73 11.84
N ASP A 310 -17.11 16.05 11.78
CA ASP A 310 -17.98 16.76 10.85
C ASP A 310 -17.58 16.57 9.38
N ASP A 311 -16.34 16.18 9.13
CA ASP A 311 -15.84 15.87 7.78
C ASP A 311 -16.19 14.43 7.33
N ILE A 312 -16.58 13.53 8.27
CA ILE A 312 -16.83 12.10 7.97
C ILE A 312 -17.90 11.89 6.89
N PRO A 313 -19.07 12.55 6.91
CA PRO A 313 -20.09 12.35 5.89
C PRO A 313 -19.57 12.66 4.47
N MET A 314 -18.83 13.76 4.33
CA MET A 314 -18.24 14.15 3.05
C MET A 314 -17.17 13.16 2.61
N LEU A 315 -16.26 12.77 3.49
CA LEU A 315 -15.21 11.80 3.22
C LEU A 315 -15.78 10.43 2.83
N ALA A 316 -16.81 9.95 3.54
CA ALA A 316 -17.49 8.70 3.21
C ALA A 316 -18.10 8.75 1.80
N GLY A 317 -18.72 9.86 1.41
CA GLY A 317 -19.26 10.06 0.06
C GLY A 317 -18.17 10.05 -1.02
N ILE A 318 -17.04 10.70 -0.77
CA ILE A 318 -15.90 10.71 -1.70
C ILE A 318 -15.32 9.29 -1.87
N TYR A 319 -15.10 8.58 -0.77
CA TYR A 319 -14.61 7.19 -0.82
C TYR A 319 -15.60 6.30 -1.56
N LEU A 320 -16.90 6.40 -1.27
CA LEU A 320 -17.92 5.60 -1.94
C LEU A 320 -17.89 5.80 -3.46
N ASN A 321 -17.86 7.05 -3.91
CA ASN A 321 -17.81 7.38 -5.34
C ASN A 321 -16.55 6.81 -6.02
N ARG A 322 -15.38 6.88 -5.36
CA ARG A 322 -14.14 6.29 -5.89
C ARG A 322 -14.22 4.78 -5.97
N ILE A 323 -14.72 4.13 -4.92
CA ILE A 323 -14.87 2.69 -4.83
C ILE A 323 -15.84 2.19 -5.91
N CYS A 324 -16.99 2.88 -6.12
CA CYS A 324 -17.91 2.53 -7.17
C CYS A 324 -17.27 2.61 -8.57
N LYS A 325 -16.47 3.65 -8.84
CA LYS A 325 -15.72 3.76 -10.10
C LYS A 325 -14.68 2.66 -10.24
N GLN A 326 -13.88 2.40 -9.21
CA GLN A 326 -12.81 1.41 -9.21
C GLN A 326 -13.31 -0.01 -9.47
N TYR A 327 -14.41 -0.40 -8.81
CA TYR A 327 -15.00 -1.74 -8.95
C TYR A 327 -16.11 -1.82 -9.98
N GLN A 328 -16.35 -0.75 -10.77
CA GLN A 328 -17.41 -0.65 -11.77
C GLN A 328 -18.80 -1.00 -11.20
N LEU A 329 -19.03 -0.60 -9.95
CA LEU A 329 -20.30 -0.80 -9.27
C LEU A 329 -21.33 0.26 -9.71
N PRO A 330 -22.63 -0.03 -9.64
CA PRO A 330 -23.66 0.98 -9.82
C PRO A 330 -23.50 2.10 -8.79
N THR A 331 -24.02 3.29 -9.08
CA THR A 331 -23.96 4.40 -8.15
C THR A 331 -24.72 4.06 -6.86
N LEU A 332 -24.01 4.06 -5.74
CA LEU A 332 -24.55 3.80 -4.41
C LEU A 332 -24.71 5.11 -3.64
N HIS A 333 -25.65 5.13 -2.72
CA HIS A 333 -25.93 6.31 -1.89
C HIS A 333 -26.04 5.93 -0.43
N PHE A 334 -25.51 6.80 0.44
CA PHE A 334 -25.75 6.69 1.87
C PHE A 334 -27.07 7.36 2.25
N GLU A 335 -27.88 6.69 3.05
CA GLU A 335 -29.00 7.36 3.73
C GLU A 335 -28.48 8.29 4.83
N PRO A 336 -29.21 9.40 5.16
CA PRO A 336 -28.78 10.34 6.20
C PRO A 336 -28.50 9.69 7.55
N ASP A 337 -29.28 8.65 7.92
CA ASP A 337 -29.10 7.92 9.17
C ASP A 337 -27.85 7.05 9.19
N ALA A 338 -27.45 6.51 8.03
CA ALA A 338 -26.20 5.79 7.89
C ALA A 338 -25.00 6.71 8.11
N LEU A 339 -25.00 7.91 7.51
CA LEU A 339 -23.95 8.91 7.69
C LEU A 339 -23.86 9.38 9.15
N ARG A 340 -24.98 9.63 9.82
CA ARG A 340 -24.99 9.94 11.25
C ARG A 340 -24.39 8.84 12.10
N THR A 341 -24.66 7.59 11.73
CA THR A 341 -24.10 6.43 12.43
C THR A 341 -22.59 6.36 12.24
N LEU A 342 -22.10 6.51 11.00
CA LEU A 342 -20.65 6.57 10.72
C LEU A 342 -19.96 7.70 11.47
N GLN A 343 -20.59 8.87 11.56
CA GLN A 343 -20.07 10.05 12.28
C GLN A 343 -19.92 9.80 13.78
N ALA A 344 -20.82 8.98 14.36
CA ALA A 344 -20.81 8.67 15.79
C ALA A 344 -19.81 7.60 16.20
N LEU A 345 -19.32 6.77 15.24
CA LEU A 345 -18.39 5.70 15.54
C LEU A 345 -17.00 6.23 15.95
N PRO A 346 -16.28 5.47 16.81
CA PRO A 346 -14.87 5.74 17.09
C PRO A 346 -14.00 5.21 15.94
N TRP A 347 -13.20 6.09 15.37
CA TRP A 347 -12.28 5.77 14.26
C TRP A 347 -10.85 5.73 14.77
N THR A 348 -10.41 4.60 15.34
CA THR A 348 -9.05 4.43 15.88
C THR A 348 -8.01 4.30 14.79
N GLY A 349 -8.36 3.65 13.66
CA GLY A 349 -7.54 3.54 12.45
C GLY A 349 -7.73 4.72 11.48
N ASN A 350 -8.44 5.79 11.90
CA ASN A 350 -8.60 7.03 11.16
C ASN A 350 -9.14 6.83 9.72
N LEU A 351 -8.56 7.50 8.73
CA LEU A 351 -9.01 7.46 7.33
C LEU A 351 -8.86 6.08 6.70
N ARG A 352 -7.84 5.30 7.12
CA ARG A 352 -7.65 3.93 6.62
C ARG A 352 -8.81 3.04 7.05
N GLU A 353 -9.24 3.16 8.29
CA GLU A 353 -10.38 2.41 8.82
C GLU A 353 -11.69 2.85 8.14
N LEU A 354 -11.91 4.16 7.98
CA LEU A 354 -13.09 4.69 7.29
C LEU A 354 -13.14 4.20 5.83
N LYS A 355 -12.03 4.25 5.10
CA LYS A 355 -11.95 3.75 3.71
C LYS A 355 -12.36 2.28 3.65
N ASN A 356 -11.77 1.43 4.49
CA ASN A 356 -12.06 -0.01 4.53
C ASN A 356 -13.52 -0.29 4.91
N ALA A 357 -14.09 0.52 5.81
CA ALA A 357 -15.50 0.43 6.19
C ALA A 357 -16.44 0.77 5.02
N VAL A 358 -16.16 1.88 4.31
CA VAL A 358 -16.93 2.27 3.13
C VAL A 358 -16.81 1.25 2.00
N GLU A 359 -15.61 0.68 1.79
CA GLU A 359 -15.38 -0.37 0.80
C GLU A 359 -16.21 -1.63 1.12
N ARG A 360 -16.23 -2.05 2.39
CA ARG A 360 -17.05 -3.17 2.84
C ARG A 360 -18.55 -2.89 2.64
N LEU A 361 -19.01 -1.69 2.92
CA LEU A 361 -20.40 -1.29 2.68
C LEU A 361 -20.73 -1.28 1.20
N ALA A 362 -19.85 -0.77 0.35
CA ALA A 362 -20.04 -0.74 -1.10
C ALA A 362 -20.21 -2.14 -1.70
N ILE A 363 -19.50 -3.14 -1.16
CA ILE A 363 -19.52 -4.51 -1.66
C ILE A 363 -20.72 -5.30 -1.10
N LEU A 364 -21.11 -5.08 0.17
CA LEU A 364 -22.05 -5.94 0.90
C LEU A 364 -23.46 -5.35 1.06
N ALA A 365 -23.63 -4.02 0.92
CA ALA A 365 -24.92 -3.37 1.05
C ALA A 365 -25.65 -3.28 -0.30
N GLY A 366 -26.93 -2.95 -0.25
CA GLY A 366 -27.73 -2.66 -1.43
C GLY A 366 -27.46 -1.25 -2.01
N PRO A 367 -28.22 -0.83 -3.06
CA PRO A 367 -28.01 0.48 -3.71
C PRO A 367 -28.11 1.67 -2.76
N ASN A 368 -28.93 1.57 -1.73
CA ASN A 368 -29.05 2.56 -0.65
C ASN A 368 -28.48 1.96 0.63
N ILE A 369 -27.38 2.54 1.10
CA ILE A 369 -26.69 2.12 2.33
C ILE A 369 -27.43 2.69 3.53
N THR A 370 -28.04 1.82 4.32
CA THR A 370 -28.88 2.16 5.47
C THR A 370 -28.11 2.12 6.79
N ARG A 371 -28.71 2.66 7.87
CA ARG A 371 -28.19 2.50 9.23
C ARG A 371 -27.99 1.02 9.61
N LYS A 372 -28.90 0.13 9.18
CA LYS A 372 -28.80 -1.31 9.48
C LYS A 372 -27.58 -1.94 8.81
N ASP A 373 -27.22 -1.49 7.60
CA ASP A 373 -26.03 -1.99 6.90
C ASP A 373 -24.77 -1.57 7.63
N VAL A 374 -24.69 -0.31 8.10
CA VAL A 374 -23.57 0.18 8.93
C VAL A 374 -23.43 -0.66 10.21
N GLN A 375 -24.55 -0.90 10.90
CA GLN A 375 -24.55 -1.70 12.12
C GLN A 375 -24.14 -3.17 11.85
N ARG A 376 -24.60 -3.74 10.75
CA ARG A 376 -24.34 -5.14 10.40
C ARG A 376 -22.91 -5.40 9.94
N TYR A 377 -22.35 -4.50 9.14
CA TYR A 377 -21.09 -4.75 8.44
C TYR A 377 -19.88 -4.04 9.04
N ILE A 378 -20.08 -2.99 9.87
CA ILE A 378 -18.97 -2.23 10.46
C ILE A 378 -18.83 -2.50 11.96
N LEU A 379 -19.93 -2.59 12.69
CA LEU A 379 -19.85 -2.95 14.10
C LEU A 379 -19.43 -4.40 14.26
N PRO A 380 -18.57 -4.73 15.24
CA PRO A 380 -18.18 -6.12 15.50
C PRO A 380 -19.41 -6.99 15.67
N ILE A 381 -19.42 -8.15 15.00
CA ILE A 381 -20.51 -9.13 15.08
C ILE A 381 -20.66 -9.60 16.53
N GLY A 382 -21.59 -9.02 17.24
CA GLY A 382 -21.90 -9.26 18.66
C GLY A 382 -23.12 -8.48 19.13
N LEU A 383 -23.67 -7.61 18.27
CA LEU A 383 -24.83 -6.78 18.59
C LEU A 383 -26.00 -7.00 17.62
N ASP A 384 -26.25 -8.26 17.22
CA ASP A 384 -27.48 -8.59 16.50
C ASP A 384 -28.64 -8.52 17.47
N GLY A 385 -29.47 -7.52 17.20
CA GLY A 385 -30.58 -7.11 18.01
C GLY A 385 -31.66 -8.17 18.16
N ASN A 386 -31.87 -8.53 19.37
CA ASN A 386 -33.21 -8.61 19.94
C ASN A 386 -33.14 -7.87 21.28
N GLY A 387 -33.71 -6.73 21.28
CA GLY A 387 -34.20 -5.80 22.29
C GLY A 387 -33.92 -6.02 23.79
N GLU A 388 -32.71 -6.39 24.19
CA GLU A 388 -32.25 -6.25 25.56
C GLU A 388 -30.78 -5.81 25.52
N GLU A 389 -30.49 -4.59 25.99
CA GLU A 389 -29.12 -4.07 26.13
C GLU A 389 -28.32 -4.98 27.08
N PRO A 390 -27.23 -5.62 26.61
CA PRO A 390 -26.32 -6.28 27.53
C PRO A 390 -25.67 -5.22 28.45
N SER A 391 -25.70 -5.44 29.73
CA SER A 391 -25.10 -4.53 30.69
C SER A 391 -23.62 -4.24 30.37
N GLU A 392 -23.14 -3.00 30.64
CA GLU A 392 -21.74 -2.58 30.38
C GLU A 392 -20.70 -3.56 30.91
N LYS A 393 -21.00 -4.31 31.97
CA LYS A 393 -20.15 -5.36 32.53
C LYS A 393 -19.97 -6.56 31.63
N SER A 394 -20.98 -6.92 30.81
CA SER A 394 -20.90 -8.05 29.86
C SER A 394 -20.05 -7.68 28.65
N LYS A 395 -20.17 -6.43 28.15
CA LYS A 395 -19.34 -5.90 27.04
C LYS A 395 -17.85 -5.82 27.43
N GLN A 396 -17.56 -5.39 28.65
CA GLN A 396 -16.18 -5.29 29.16
C GLN A 396 -15.51 -6.65 29.38
N MET A 397 -16.31 -7.67 29.72
CA MET A 397 -15.78 -9.04 29.96
C MET A 397 -15.45 -9.76 28.63
N GLU A 398 -16.26 -9.53 27.58
CA GLU A 398 -16.04 -10.10 26.25
C GLU A 398 -14.85 -9.42 25.53
N TYR A 399 -14.69 -8.10 25.67
CA TYR A 399 -13.52 -7.34 25.18
C TYR A 399 -12.22 -7.80 25.87
N ARG A 400 -12.25 -8.00 27.18
CA ARG A 400 -11.07 -8.50 27.93
C ARG A 400 -10.67 -9.91 27.50
N SER A 401 -11.61 -10.79 27.19
CA SER A 401 -11.29 -12.16 26.74
C SER A 401 -10.68 -12.18 25.34
N ILE A 402 -11.10 -11.30 24.43
CA ILE A 402 -10.54 -11.18 23.09
C ILE A 402 -9.12 -10.59 23.14
N ILE A 403 -8.92 -9.53 23.93
CA ILE A 403 -7.59 -8.92 24.12
C ILE A 403 -6.62 -9.92 24.74
N ALA A 404 -7.03 -10.62 25.80
CA ALA A 404 -6.20 -11.63 26.44
C ALA A 404 -5.83 -12.80 25.49
N THR A 405 -6.68 -13.09 24.49
CA THR A 405 -6.37 -14.11 23.47
C THR A 405 -5.37 -13.58 22.44
N LEU A 406 -5.40 -12.28 22.14
CA LEU A 406 -4.47 -11.63 21.19
C LEU A 406 -3.09 -11.32 21.81
N GLU A 407 -3.02 -11.21 23.13
CA GLU A 407 -1.79 -11.00 23.90
C GLU A 407 -1.07 -12.30 24.31
N GLU A 408 -1.59 -13.46 23.91
CA GLU A 408 -0.99 -14.75 24.24
C GLU A 408 0.21 -15.06 23.33
N ASP A 409 1.40 -15.07 23.89
CA ASP A 409 2.67 -15.32 23.18
C ASP A 409 2.88 -16.81 22.81
N ASN A 410 2.10 -17.73 23.41
CA ASN A 410 2.19 -19.16 23.13
C ASN A 410 1.19 -19.58 22.05
N PHE A 411 1.69 -19.89 20.85
CA PHE A 411 0.87 -20.29 19.69
C PHE A 411 -0.10 -21.45 19.97
N GLN A 412 0.33 -22.44 20.75
CA GLN A 412 -0.52 -23.58 21.11
C GLN A 412 -1.73 -23.13 21.96
N ARG A 413 -1.47 -22.28 22.93
CA ARG A 413 -2.49 -21.73 23.84
C ARG A 413 -3.40 -20.73 23.14
N PHE A 414 -2.86 -19.89 22.26
CA PHE A 414 -3.64 -19.03 21.35
C PHE A 414 -4.61 -19.85 20.51
N LYS A 415 -4.14 -20.95 19.88
CA LYS A 415 -4.97 -21.86 19.09
C LYS A 415 -6.10 -22.48 19.92
N GLU A 416 -5.80 -22.96 21.14
CA GLU A 416 -6.80 -23.56 22.03
C GLU A 416 -7.85 -22.54 22.49
N LEU A 417 -7.47 -21.33 22.83
CA LEU A 417 -8.39 -20.25 23.22
C LEU A 417 -9.30 -19.84 22.05
N THR A 418 -8.73 -19.68 20.87
CA THR A 418 -9.48 -19.31 19.66
C THR A 418 -10.46 -20.41 19.26
N GLU A 419 -10.04 -21.66 19.32
CA GLU A 419 -10.88 -22.83 19.01
C GLU A 419 -12.02 -22.99 20.03
N ARG A 420 -11.72 -22.85 21.32
CA ARG A 420 -12.72 -22.84 22.39
C ARG A 420 -13.78 -21.77 22.16
N PHE A 421 -13.35 -20.53 21.91
CA PHE A 421 -14.24 -19.41 21.66
C PHE A 421 -15.13 -19.64 20.43
N PHE A 422 -14.56 -20.13 19.33
CA PHE A 422 -15.30 -20.46 18.12
C PHE A 422 -16.38 -21.54 18.36
N VAL A 423 -16.02 -22.63 19.04
CA VAL A 423 -16.94 -23.74 19.32
C VAL A 423 -18.05 -23.30 20.27
N GLU A 424 -17.72 -22.57 21.34
CA GLU A 424 -18.70 -22.05 22.30
C GLU A 424 -19.70 -21.11 21.62
N ARG A 425 -19.23 -20.21 20.77
CA ARG A 425 -20.07 -19.30 20.00
C ARG A 425 -21.03 -20.05 19.08
N LYS A 426 -20.56 -21.04 18.34
CA LYS A 426 -21.39 -21.85 17.45
C LYS A 426 -22.40 -22.71 18.21
N LEU A 427 -22.06 -23.22 19.38
CA LEU A 427 -23.01 -23.91 20.25
C LEU A 427 -24.13 -22.98 20.74
N LYS A 428 -23.82 -21.74 21.09
CA LYS A 428 -24.81 -20.73 21.49
C LYS A 428 -25.72 -20.35 20.30
N GLU A 429 -25.14 -20.15 19.10
CA GLU A 429 -25.87 -19.80 17.88
C GLU A 429 -26.92 -20.85 17.51
N PHE A 430 -26.60 -22.14 17.64
CA PHE A 430 -27.50 -23.25 17.38
C PHE A 430 -28.21 -23.78 18.64
N HIS A 431 -28.36 -22.96 19.67
CA HIS A 431 -29.07 -23.30 20.91
C HIS A 431 -28.62 -24.62 21.54
N TRP A 432 -27.34 -24.94 21.50
CA TRP A 432 -26.73 -26.18 22.00
C TRP A 432 -27.22 -27.45 21.26
N ASN A 433 -27.67 -27.31 20.04
CA ASN A 433 -28.00 -28.45 19.19
C ASN A 433 -26.71 -28.97 18.52
N ILE A 434 -26.17 -30.04 19.11
CA ILE A 434 -24.87 -30.61 18.69
C ILE A 434 -24.87 -31.07 17.21
N ALA A 435 -26.01 -31.65 16.75
CA ALA A 435 -26.10 -32.12 15.38
C ALA A 435 -26.02 -30.99 14.35
N LYS A 436 -26.79 -29.91 14.55
CA LYS A 436 -26.76 -28.72 13.67
C LYS A 436 -25.44 -27.95 13.80
N THR A 437 -24.89 -27.87 15.01
CA THR A 437 -23.59 -27.21 15.21
C THR A 437 -22.48 -27.95 14.49
N ALA A 438 -22.41 -29.29 14.61
CA ALA A 438 -21.36 -30.09 13.96
C ALA A 438 -21.44 -29.99 12.41
N GLU A 439 -22.66 -30.02 11.87
CA GLU A 439 -22.91 -29.84 10.45
C GLU A 439 -22.50 -28.44 9.96
N SER A 440 -22.85 -27.41 10.71
CA SER A 440 -22.52 -26.00 10.39
C SER A 440 -21.02 -25.69 10.37
N ILE A 441 -20.22 -26.34 11.23
CA ILE A 441 -18.77 -26.15 11.33
C ILE A 441 -17.96 -27.22 10.58
N GLY A 442 -18.64 -28.12 9.85
CA GLY A 442 -18.00 -29.10 8.97
C GLY A 442 -17.21 -30.20 9.70
N ILE A 443 -17.60 -30.59 10.94
CA ILE A 443 -16.94 -31.65 11.71
C ILE A 443 -17.91 -32.77 12.09
N GLN A 444 -17.36 -33.95 12.38
CA GLN A 444 -18.16 -35.06 12.90
C GLN A 444 -18.68 -34.77 14.31
N ARG A 445 -19.88 -35.25 14.63
CA ARG A 445 -20.50 -35.07 15.97
C ARG A 445 -19.62 -35.57 17.11
N SER A 446 -18.91 -36.67 16.93
CA SER A 446 -17.95 -37.23 17.90
C SER A 446 -16.80 -36.26 18.17
N HIS A 447 -16.29 -35.60 17.14
CA HIS A 447 -15.23 -34.59 17.27
C HIS A 447 -15.72 -33.35 18.03
N LEU A 448 -16.98 -32.93 17.82
CA LEU A 448 -17.57 -31.82 18.54
C LEU A 448 -17.76 -32.16 20.02
N TYR A 449 -18.20 -33.39 20.34
CA TYR A 449 -18.30 -33.86 21.72
C TYR A 449 -16.95 -33.82 22.43
N ASN A 450 -15.90 -34.35 21.81
CA ASN A 450 -14.55 -34.31 22.36
C ASN A 450 -14.05 -32.88 22.64
N LYS A 451 -14.40 -31.91 21.75
CA LYS A 451 -14.05 -30.49 21.96
C LYS A 451 -14.86 -29.85 23.09
N ILE A 452 -16.16 -30.17 23.20
CA ILE A 452 -17.01 -29.72 24.33
C ILE A 452 -16.46 -30.19 25.66
N GLU A 453 -16.05 -31.45 25.74
CA GLU A 453 -15.48 -32.04 26.94
C GLU A 453 -14.09 -31.47 27.25
N ARG A 454 -13.23 -31.42 26.26
CA ARG A 454 -11.86 -30.86 26.38
C ARG A 454 -11.87 -29.40 26.87
N TYR A 455 -12.78 -28.59 26.36
CA TYR A 455 -12.88 -27.16 26.69
C TYR A 455 -13.86 -26.89 27.85
N GLN A 456 -14.45 -27.94 28.45
CA GLN A 456 -15.41 -27.84 29.57
C GLN A 456 -16.57 -26.86 29.27
N LEU A 457 -17.15 -26.95 28.05
CA LEU A 457 -18.26 -26.12 27.66
C LEU A 457 -19.58 -26.71 28.12
N PHE A 458 -20.30 -26.02 29.01
CA PHE A 458 -21.58 -26.50 29.56
C PHE A 458 -22.74 -25.58 29.14
N LYS A 459 -23.89 -26.21 28.85
CA LYS A 459 -25.12 -25.45 28.58
C LYS A 459 -25.52 -24.71 29.88
N PRO A 460 -25.72 -23.38 29.81
CA PRO A 460 -26.18 -22.63 30.99
C PRO A 460 -27.49 -23.21 31.49
N LYS A 461 -27.58 -23.52 32.79
CA LYS A 461 -28.81 -23.98 33.43
C LYS A 461 -29.86 -22.86 33.30
N SER A 462 -30.99 -23.14 32.65
CA SER A 462 -32.14 -22.25 32.66
C SER A 462 -32.54 -21.99 34.13
N LYS A 463 -32.52 -20.73 34.57
CA LYS A 463 -33.15 -20.34 35.82
C LYS A 463 -34.66 -20.63 35.64
N THR A 464 -35.12 -21.71 36.21
CA THR A 464 -36.53 -21.95 36.48
C THR A 464 -36.95 -20.88 37.47
N SER A 465 -37.77 -19.94 36.99
CA SER A 465 -38.54 -19.03 37.83
C SER A 465 -39.51 -19.87 38.68
N GLY A 466 -39.29 -19.88 39.95
CA GLY A 466 -40.29 -20.19 40.96
C GLY A 466 -40.90 -18.88 41.46
#